data_ee82ed982243410d64656f6bf244ca1d
#
_entry.id   ee82ed982243410d64656f6bf244ca1d
#
_cell.length_a   1.000
_cell.length_b   1.000
_cell.length_c   1.000
_cell.angle_alpha   90.00
_cell.angle_beta   90.00
_cell.angle_gamma   90.00
#
_symmetry.space_group_name_H-M   'P 1'
#
loop_
_entity.id
_entity.type
_entity.pdbx_description
1 polymer ?
#
loop_
_entity_poly.entity_id
_entity_poly.type
_entity_poly.pdbx_seq_one_letter_code
_entity_poly.pdbx_strand_id
1 'polypeptide(L)'
;MSDVAIVVPTLDEATTLPRLARLLAALDPPPAEVLVVDGGSADGTVEIARALGLRVIAHEHCGRSAQINRGVAEVAGPLVCVLHADTLPPDDLVAVVRRTLADPRVALGGFTPLLSGPDKVRWVTSFHNWIKTWYAPMLFRPHLFLRGVRLLFGDHAMFFRRDQFLSVGGFDPGSAVMEEADLCIKLAPLGRTRLVNRVILTSDRRVAAWGEWRANWIYLTVGLRWALGLRKRLGDRYPHVR
;
A
#
# COMPACT_ATOMS: atom_id res chain seq x y z
N MET A 1 6.59 -5.52 23.97
CA MET A 1 7.15 -4.51 23.04
C MET A 1 6.46 -4.70 21.69
N SER A 2 6.19 -3.62 20.96
CA SER A 2 5.61 -3.72 19.62
C SER A 2 6.63 -4.33 18.66
N ASP A 3 6.13 -5.10 17.69
CA ASP A 3 6.91 -5.83 16.68
C ASP A 3 6.54 -5.38 15.25
N VAL A 4 5.65 -4.38 15.11
CA VAL A 4 5.18 -3.85 13.84
C VAL A 4 5.85 -2.51 13.55
N ALA A 5 6.59 -2.42 12.45
CA ALA A 5 7.09 -1.18 11.88
C ALA A 5 6.12 -0.66 10.80
N ILE A 6 6.00 0.66 10.69
CA ILE A 6 5.22 1.32 9.64
C ILE A 6 6.18 2.06 8.72
N VAL A 7 6.12 1.76 7.42
CA VAL A 7 6.88 2.44 6.36
C VAL A 7 5.94 3.34 5.58
N VAL A 8 6.28 4.64 5.52
CA VAL A 8 5.47 5.67 4.86
C VAL A 8 6.28 6.27 3.70
N PRO A 9 6.05 5.83 2.44
CA PRO A 9 6.64 6.48 1.28
C PRO A 9 5.97 7.85 1.06
N THR A 10 6.78 8.91 0.87
CA THR A 10 6.31 10.28 0.65
C THR A 10 6.92 10.91 -0.60
N LEU A 11 6.13 11.74 -1.27
CA LEU A 11 6.58 12.68 -2.31
C LEU A 11 5.57 13.82 -2.40
N ASP A 12 5.96 15.02 -1.96
CA ASP A 12 5.12 16.23 -1.89
C ASP A 12 3.84 15.99 -1.06
N GLU A 13 3.99 15.59 0.21
CA GLU A 13 2.90 15.24 1.14
C GLU A 13 2.87 16.16 2.39
N ALA A 14 3.41 17.38 2.31
CA ALA A 14 3.45 18.33 3.41
C ALA A 14 2.08 18.61 4.05
N THR A 15 1.02 18.62 3.24
CA THR A 15 -0.34 18.90 3.69
C THR A 15 -1.04 17.72 4.38
N THR A 16 -0.69 16.48 4.02
CA THR A 16 -1.34 15.25 4.52
C THR A 16 -0.63 14.70 5.76
N LEU A 17 0.68 14.85 5.81
CA LEU A 17 1.54 14.27 6.83
C LEU A 17 1.21 14.66 8.27
N PRO A 18 0.84 15.93 8.61
CA PRO A 18 0.45 16.30 9.97
C PRO A 18 -0.80 15.56 10.47
N ARG A 19 -1.74 15.29 9.57
CA ARG A 19 -2.93 14.49 9.92
C ARG A 19 -2.56 13.04 10.18
N LEU A 20 -1.75 12.46 9.29
CA LEU A 20 -1.28 11.07 9.46
C LEU A 20 -0.49 10.92 10.77
N ALA A 21 0.44 11.81 11.07
CA ALA A 21 1.24 11.74 12.30
C ALA A 21 0.38 11.71 13.57
N ARG A 22 -0.68 12.51 13.63
CA ARG A 22 -1.64 12.47 14.76
C ARG A 22 -2.34 11.13 14.89
N LEU A 23 -2.74 10.50 13.78
CA LEU A 23 -3.38 9.19 13.80
C LEU A 23 -2.38 8.09 14.20
N LEU A 24 -1.14 8.17 13.71
CA LEU A 24 -0.09 7.23 14.11
C LEU A 24 0.24 7.29 15.60
N ALA A 25 0.21 8.49 16.18
CA ALA A 25 0.41 8.69 17.62
C ALA A 25 -0.77 8.17 18.46
N ALA A 26 -1.95 8.02 17.87
CA ALA A 26 -3.16 7.50 18.53
C ALA A 26 -3.34 5.98 18.37
N LEU A 27 -2.43 5.29 17.67
CA LEU A 27 -2.53 3.83 17.49
C LEU A 27 -2.39 3.09 18.83
N ASP A 28 -3.30 2.17 19.08
CA ASP A 28 -3.27 1.29 20.25
C ASP A 28 -3.42 -0.20 19.82
N PRO A 29 -2.39 -1.02 20.04
CA PRO A 29 -1.06 -0.69 20.58
C PRO A 29 -0.23 0.16 19.63
N PRO A 30 0.76 0.92 20.15
CA PRO A 30 1.62 1.73 19.30
C PRO A 30 2.52 0.86 18.41
N PRO A 31 2.96 1.35 17.22
CA PRO A 31 3.96 0.66 16.40
C PRO A 31 5.33 0.63 17.10
N ALA A 32 6.21 -0.29 16.67
CA ALA A 32 7.59 -0.33 17.13
C ALA A 32 8.38 0.91 16.66
N GLU A 33 8.13 1.29 15.42
CA GLU A 33 8.71 2.47 14.79
C GLU A 33 7.85 2.92 13.61
N VAL A 34 7.98 4.20 13.25
CA VAL A 34 7.44 4.78 12.02
C VAL A 34 8.60 5.39 11.24
N LEU A 35 8.75 4.95 9.99
CA LEU A 35 9.79 5.42 9.09
C LEU A 35 9.16 6.08 7.85
N VAL A 36 9.42 7.36 7.69
CA VAL A 36 9.12 8.11 6.46
C VAL A 36 10.27 7.94 5.48
N VAL A 37 9.95 7.55 4.25
CA VAL A 37 10.93 7.46 3.15
C VAL A 37 10.57 8.46 2.09
N ASP A 38 11.34 9.54 2.01
CA ASP A 38 11.09 10.66 1.12
C ASP A 38 11.75 10.48 -0.25
N GLY A 39 10.97 10.66 -1.32
CA GLY A 39 11.39 10.49 -2.71
C GLY A 39 11.97 11.75 -3.37
N GLY A 40 12.33 12.76 -2.60
CA GLY A 40 12.83 14.06 -3.10
C GLY A 40 11.73 15.12 -3.15
N SER A 41 10.95 15.25 -2.07
CA SER A 41 9.90 16.27 -1.94
C SER A 41 10.49 17.69 -1.99
N ALA A 42 9.76 18.60 -2.63
CA ALA A 42 10.12 20.02 -2.76
C ALA A 42 9.21 20.96 -1.94
N ASP A 43 8.20 20.43 -1.27
CA ASP A 43 7.13 21.18 -0.60
C ASP A 43 7.31 21.34 0.92
N GLY A 44 8.47 20.94 1.48
CA GLY A 44 8.72 20.96 2.92
C GLY A 44 8.27 19.70 3.67
N THR A 45 7.91 18.61 2.97
CA THR A 45 7.50 17.32 3.58
C THR A 45 8.53 16.82 4.60
N VAL A 46 9.83 16.87 4.27
CA VAL A 46 10.92 16.34 5.12
C VAL A 46 11.05 17.15 6.43
N GLU A 47 11.00 18.48 6.33
CA GLU A 47 11.07 19.40 7.47
C GLU A 47 9.88 19.18 8.41
N ILE A 48 8.69 19.06 7.84
CA ILE A 48 7.47 18.79 8.60
C ILE A 48 7.55 17.43 9.28
N ALA A 49 7.98 16.37 8.58
CA ALA A 49 8.13 15.05 9.18
C ALA A 49 9.05 15.06 10.40
N ARG A 50 10.21 15.70 10.28
CA ARG A 50 11.17 15.85 11.38
C ARG A 50 10.62 16.67 12.54
N ALA A 51 9.92 17.77 12.26
CA ALA A 51 9.27 18.61 13.27
C ALA A 51 8.19 17.84 14.05
N LEU A 52 7.53 16.84 13.41
CA LEU A 52 6.57 15.94 14.03
C LEU A 52 7.21 14.76 14.79
N GLY A 53 8.54 14.72 14.89
CA GLY A 53 9.29 13.66 15.58
C GLY A 53 9.37 12.34 14.83
N LEU A 54 9.03 12.30 13.54
CA LEU A 54 9.12 11.09 12.73
C LEU A 54 10.57 10.85 12.27
N ARG A 55 10.96 9.57 12.25
CA ARG A 55 12.22 9.17 11.61
C ARG A 55 12.09 9.32 10.10
N VAL A 56 13.02 10.01 9.44
CA VAL A 56 12.99 10.28 8.00
C VAL A 56 14.30 9.84 7.37
N ILE A 57 14.20 9.14 6.24
CA ILE A 57 15.32 8.89 5.33
C ILE A 57 14.98 9.45 3.95
N ALA A 58 15.95 10.07 3.30
CA ALA A 58 15.83 10.50 1.92
C ALA A 58 16.24 9.36 0.97
N HIS A 59 15.47 9.19 -0.09
CA HIS A 59 15.78 8.27 -1.19
C HIS A 59 15.41 8.96 -2.51
N GLU A 60 16.16 10.01 -2.81
CA GLU A 60 15.86 10.97 -3.86
C GLU A 60 15.80 10.33 -5.26
N HIS A 61 14.95 10.89 -6.10
CA HIS A 61 14.79 10.52 -7.52
C HIS A 61 14.43 9.05 -7.75
N CYS A 62 13.79 8.40 -6.80
CA CYS A 62 13.33 7.03 -6.93
C CYS A 62 11.80 6.94 -6.94
N GLY A 63 11.28 5.91 -7.60
CA GLY A 63 9.86 5.60 -7.55
C GLY A 63 9.42 4.98 -6.23
N ARG A 64 8.11 4.95 -5.99
CA ARG A 64 7.47 4.44 -4.77
C ARG A 64 7.97 3.04 -4.36
N SER A 65 8.13 2.12 -5.33
CA SER A 65 8.65 0.77 -5.07
C SER A 65 10.03 0.78 -4.44
N ALA A 66 10.94 1.64 -4.93
CA ALA A 66 12.28 1.77 -4.38
C ALA A 66 12.28 2.40 -2.99
N GLN A 67 11.42 3.41 -2.75
CA GLN A 67 11.22 3.99 -1.41
C GLN A 67 10.78 2.93 -0.40
N ILE A 68 9.76 2.13 -0.76
CA ILE A 68 9.25 1.07 0.13
C ILE A 68 10.33 0.02 0.39
N ASN A 69 11.03 -0.46 -0.66
CA ASN A 69 12.12 -1.42 -0.50
C ASN A 69 13.21 -0.90 0.45
N ARG A 70 13.61 0.36 0.29
CA ARG A 70 14.56 1.00 1.18
C ARG A 70 14.05 1.08 2.62
N GLY A 71 12.79 1.49 2.81
CA GLY A 71 12.17 1.57 4.13
C GLY A 71 12.11 0.21 4.82
N VAL A 72 11.69 -0.84 4.11
CA VAL A 72 11.64 -2.21 4.67
C VAL A 72 13.04 -2.74 5.03
N ALA A 73 14.07 -2.37 4.29
CA ALA A 73 15.45 -2.74 4.63
C ALA A 73 15.94 -2.06 5.90
N GLU A 74 15.53 -0.81 6.16
CA GLU A 74 16.00 0.05 7.25
C GLU A 74 15.26 -0.15 8.58
N VAL A 75 14.04 -0.64 8.57
CA VAL A 75 13.30 -0.90 9.81
C VAL A 75 13.76 -2.18 10.50
N ALA A 76 13.67 -2.20 11.83
CA ALA A 76 14.10 -3.36 12.63
C ALA A 76 12.94 -4.33 12.92
N GLY A 77 11.70 -3.85 12.90
CA GLY A 77 10.53 -4.66 13.24
C GLY A 77 10.35 -5.88 12.31
N PRO A 78 10.04 -7.06 12.85
CA PRO A 78 9.83 -8.27 12.04
C PRO A 78 8.56 -8.24 11.19
N LEU A 79 7.59 -7.42 11.56
CA LEU A 79 6.35 -7.18 10.83
C LEU A 79 6.36 -5.76 10.27
N VAL A 80 5.98 -5.61 9.01
CA VAL A 80 5.96 -4.31 8.34
C VAL A 80 4.58 -4.04 7.76
N CYS A 81 4.09 -2.82 8.00
CA CYS A 81 2.92 -2.27 7.31
C CYS A 81 3.36 -1.09 6.43
N VAL A 82 3.00 -1.11 5.15
CA VAL A 82 3.22 0.02 4.23
C VAL A 82 1.96 0.88 4.24
N LEU A 83 2.11 2.13 4.64
CA LEU A 83 1.00 3.08 4.78
C LEU A 83 1.29 4.35 3.96
N HIS A 84 0.39 4.72 3.05
CA HIS A 84 0.55 5.97 2.28
C HIS A 84 0.22 7.19 3.14
N ALA A 85 0.86 8.32 2.84
CA ALA A 85 0.71 9.56 3.62
C ALA A 85 -0.73 10.12 3.62
N ASP A 86 -1.51 9.80 2.60
CA ASP A 86 -2.91 10.19 2.44
C ASP A 86 -3.92 9.14 2.94
N THR A 87 -3.44 8.13 3.63
CA THR A 87 -4.25 7.01 4.14
C THR A 87 -4.45 7.15 5.66
N LEU A 88 -5.69 7.00 6.09
CA LEU A 88 -6.08 7.14 7.50
C LEU A 88 -6.26 5.75 8.12
N PRO A 89 -5.34 5.31 8.96
CA PRO A 89 -5.41 4.01 9.60
C PRO A 89 -6.49 3.97 10.69
N PRO A 90 -7.08 2.78 10.94
CA PRO A 90 -7.85 2.57 12.16
C PRO A 90 -6.90 2.52 13.37
N ASP A 91 -7.39 2.87 14.55
CA ASP A 91 -6.64 2.92 15.80
C ASP A 91 -6.03 1.55 16.22
N ASP A 92 -6.68 0.45 15.86
CA ASP A 92 -6.24 -0.92 16.12
C ASP A 92 -5.34 -1.53 15.01
N LEU A 93 -4.81 -0.71 14.08
CA LEU A 93 -4.00 -1.18 12.94
C LEU A 93 -2.92 -2.19 13.35
N VAL A 94 -2.13 -1.86 14.37
CA VAL A 94 -1.02 -2.70 14.85
C VAL A 94 -1.53 -4.05 15.38
N ALA A 95 -2.62 -4.05 16.16
CA ALA A 95 -3.24 -5.26 16.67
C ALA A 95 -3.77 -6.16 15.53
N VAL A 96 -4.36 -5.56 14.49
CA VAL A 96 -4.87 -6.27 13.31
C VAL A 96 -3.72 -6.94 12.55
N VAL A 97 -2.62 -6.21 12.31
CA VAL A 97 -1.41 -6.74 11.64
C VAL A 97 -0.86 -7.94 12.39
N ARG A 98 -0.62 -7.80 13.70
CA ARG A 98 -0.09 -8.87 14.57
C ARG A 98 -0.98 -10.11 14.55
N ARG A 99 -2.27 -9.93 14.80
CA ARG A 99 -3.24 -11.03 14.83
C ARG A 99 -3.32 -11.75 13.49
N THR A 100 -3.27 -11.02 12.37
CA THR A 100 -3.38 -11.61 11.04
C THR A 100 -2.12 -12.41 10.67
N LEU A 101 -0.95 -11.88 10.96
CA LEU A 101 0.34 -12.53 10.66
C LEU A 101 0.75 -13.56 11.73
N ALA A 102 0.02 -13.70 12.83
CA ALA A 102 0.19 -14.81 13.76
C ALA A 102 -0.15 -16.18 13.10
N ASP A 103 -1.03 -16.20 12.09
CA ASP A 103 -1.24 -17.41 11.27
C ASP A 103 -0.05 -17.57 10.29
N PRO A 104 0.79 -18.61 10.43
CA PRO A 104 1.96 -18.82 9.57
C PRO A 104 1.58 -19.11 8.09
N ARG A 105 0.33 -19.47 7.83
CA ARG A 105 -0.18 -19.69 6.47
C ARG A 105 -0.49 -18.39 5.74
N VAL A 106 -0.48 -17.23 6.41
CA VAL A 106 -0.66 -15.91 5.81
C VAL A 106 0.69 -15.28 5.55
N ALA A 107 1.06 -15.06 4.29
CA ALA A 107 2.29 -14.37 3.91
C ALA A 107 2.08 -12.86 3.74
N LEU A 108 0.88 -12.45 3.35
CA LEU A 108 0.54 -11.07 3.03
C LEU A 108 -0.86 -10.73 3.53
N GLY A 109 -1.00 -9.57 4.13
CA GLY A 109 -2.29 -9.01 4.49
C GLY A 109 -2.52 -7.62 3.92
N GLY A 110 -3.77 -7.20 3.90
CA GLY A 110 -4.16 -5.83 3.55
C GLY A 110 -5.52 -5.49 4.12
N PHE A 111 -5.75 -4.22 4.35
CA PHE A 111 -7.01 -3.67 4.83
C PHE A 111 -8.02 -3.49 3.69
N THR A 112 -9.29 -3.35 4.02
CA THR A 112 -10.33 -3.04 3.04
C THR A 112 -10.34 -1.53 2.78
N PRO A 113 -9.92 -1.05 1.58
CA PRO A 113 -9.84 0.38 1.32
C PRO A 113 -11.23 0.96 1.03
N LEU A 114 -11.48 2.13 1.60
CA LEU A 114 -12.62 2.98 1.28
C LEU A 114 -12.10 4.34 0.80
N LEU A 115 -12.30 4.64 -0.48
CA LEU A 115 -11.86 5.89 -1.07
C LEU A 115 -12.79 7.02 -0.61
N SER A 116 -12.20 8.03 0.03
CA SER A 116 -12.91 9.17 0.58
C SER A 116 -12.22 10.48 0.23
N GLY A 117 -13.01 11.43 -0.26
CA GLY A 117 -12.62 12.82 -0.42
C GLY A 117 -13.24 13.70 0.66
N PRO A 118 -13.00 15.04 0.58
CA PRO A 118 -13.59 15.98 1.51
C PRO A 118 -15.12 15.95 1.55
N ASP A 119 -15.74 15.79 0.38
CA ASP A 119 -17.20 15.96 0.22
C ASP A 119 -17.97 14.64 0.16
N LYS A 120 -17.32 13.54 -0.26
CA LYS A 120 -18.01 12.27 -0.46
C LYS A 120 -17.12 11.04 -0.43
N VAL A 121 -17.75 9.92 -0.14
CA VAL A 121 -17.17 8.58 -0.28
C VAL A 121 -17.44 8.05 -1.69
N ARG A 122 -16.42 7.44 -2.32
CA ARG A 122 -16.50 6.85 -3.66
C ARG A 122 -16.93 5.38 -3.59
N TRP A 123 -18.18 5.14 -3.28
CA TRP A 123 -18.70 3.78 -3.07
C TRP A 123 -18.50 2.85 -4.25
N VAL A 124 -18.76 3.32 -5.49
CA VAL A 124 -18.63 2.50 -6.71
C VAL A 124 -17.18 2.07 -6.92
N THR A 125 -16.22 3.01 -6.83
CA THR A 125 -14.80 2.71 -7.01
C THR A 125 -14.27 1.85 -5.87
N SER A 126 -14.68 2.10 -4.62
CA SER A 126 -14.30 1.28 -3.47
C SER A 126 -14.81 -0.15 -3.59
N PHE A 127 -16.06 -0.32 -3.99
CA PHE A 127 -16.65 -1.64 -4.26
C PHE A 127 -15.92 -2.36 -5.40
N HIS A 128 -15.61 -1.64 -6.50
CA HIS A 128 -14.82 -2.20 -7.60
C HIS A 128 -13.43 -2.65 -7.13
N ASN A 129 -12.72 -1.84 -6.33
CA ASN A 129 -11.43 -2.22 -5.75
C ASN A 129 -11.53 -3.45 -4.86
N TRP A 130 -12.60 -3.53 -4.04
CA TRP A 130 -12.83 -4.68 -3.19
C TRP A 130 -13.11 -5.96 -4.01
N ILE A 131 -14.05 -5.92 -4.97
CA ILE A 131 -14.40 -7.11 -5.76
C ILE A 131 -13.27 -7.54 -6.70
N LYS A 132 -12.46 -6.58 -7.21
CA LYS A 132 -11.30 -6.83 -8.05
C LYS A 132 -10.26 -7.70 -7.34
N THR A 133 -10.10 -7.56 -6.03
CA THR A 133 -9.23 -8.40 -5.20
C THR A 133 -9.56 -9.89 -5.34
N TRP A 134 -10.82 -10.22 -5.66
CA TRP A 134 -11.33 -11.59 -5.79
C TRP A 134 -11.37 -12.06 -7.24
N TYR A 135 -12.05 -11.30 -8.13
CA TYR A 135 -12.25 -11.77 -9.50
C TYR A 135 -10.95 -11.76 -10.32
N ALA A 136 -10.04 -10.82 -10.08
CA ALA A 136 -8.83 -10.75 -10.88
C ALA A 136 -7.95 -12.01 -10.75
N PRO A 137 -7.59 -12.48 -9.54
CA PRO A 137 -6.86 -13.74 -9.43
C PRO A 137 -7.70 -14.94 -9.87
N MET A 138 -9.00 -14.95 -9.65
CA MET A 138 -9.88 -16.05 -10.09
C MET A 138 -9.86 -16.21 -11.61
N LEU A 139 -9.91 -15.12 -12.36
CA LEU A 139 -9.95 -15.15 -13.83
C LEU A 139 -8.57 -15.34 -14.46
N PHE A 140 -7.57 -14.63 -13.95
CA PHE A 140 -6.24 -14.56 -14.60
C PHE A 140 -5.18 -15.46 -13.98
N ARG A 141 -5.41 -15.97 -12.75
CA ARG A 141 -4.48 -16.84 -12.02
C ARG A 141 -5.27 -17.85 -11.16
N PRO A 142 -6.17 -18.68 -11.74
CA PRO A 142 -7.08 -19.53 -10.98
C PRO A 142 -6.35 -20.50 -10.04
N HIS A 143 -5.19 -21.00 -10.43
CA HIS A 143 -4.35 -21.85 -9.58
C HIS A 143 -3.84 -21.14 -8.31
N LEU A 144 -3.55 -19.83 -8.38
CA LEU A 144 -3.18 -19.02 -7.20
C LEU A 144 -4.42 -18.69 -6.36
N PHE A 145 -5.54 -18.39 -7.01
CA PHE A 145 -6.80 -18.14 -6.33
C PHE A 145 -7.22 -19.33 -5.44
N LEU A 146 -7.13 -20.55 -5.96
CA LEU A 146 -7.43 -21.78 -5.22
C LEU A 146 -6.45 -22.01 -4.05
N ARG A 147 -5.22 -21.51 -4.14
CA ARG A 147 -4.22 -21.52 -3.05
C ARG A 147 -4.45 -20.40 -2.03
N GLY A 148 -5.50 -19.61 -2.17
CA GLY A 148 -5.84 -18.53 -1.25
C GLY A 148 -5.13 -17.20 -1.51
N VAL A 149 -4.52 -17.02 -2.70
CA VAL A 149 -3.92 -15.74 -3.09
C VAL A 149 -5.01 -14.78 -3.56
N ARG A 150 -4.90 -13.53 -3.10
CA ARG A 150 -5.72 -12.40 -3.54
C ARG A 150 -4.78 -11.32 -4.05
N LEU A 151 -5.26 -10.51 -5.01
CA LEU A 151 -4.46 -9.39 -5.52
C LEU A 151 -4.83 -8.13 -4.75
N LEU A 152 -3.88 -7.60 -4.01
CA LEU A 152 -4.00 -6.32 -3.32
C LEU A 152 -3.39 -5.22 -4.20
N PHE A 153 -3.71 -3.99 -3.87
CA PHE A 153 -3.27 -2.78 -4.58
C PHE A 153 -2.78 -1.76 -3.54
N GLY A 154 -2.15 -0.66 -3.97
CA GLY A 154 -1.48 0.28 -3.07
C GLY A 154 -2.34 0.90 -1.97
N ASP A 155 -3.63 1.03 -2.21
CA ASP A 155 -4.60 1.59 -1.27
C ASP A 155 -5.02 0.61 -0.13
N HIS A 156 -4.55 -0.64 -0.15
CA HIS A 156 -4.87 -1.65 0.87
C HIS A 156 -4.02 -1.59 2.14
N ALA A 157 -3.07 -0.66 2.27
CA ALA A 157 -2.09 -0.63 3.37
C ALA A 157 -1.56 -2.03 3.69
N MET A 158 -0.77 -2.55 2.74
CA MET A 158 -0.27 -3.93 2.77
C MET A 158 0.67 -4.17 3.94
N PHE A 159 0.61 -5.37 4.53
CA PHE A 159 1.48 -5.77 5.62
C PHE A 159 1.95 -7.21 5.48
N PHE A 160 3.18 -7.47 5.91
CA PHE A 160 3.87 -8.74 5.70
C PHE A 160 4.99 -8.94 6.72
N ARG A 161 5.61 -10.14 6.74
CA ARG A 161 6.85 -10.36 7.48
C ARG A 161 8.03 -9.82 6.68
N ARG A 162 8.88 -9.05 7.37
CA ARG A 162 10.04 -8.37 6.78
C ARG A 162 10.99 -9.34 6.07
N ASP A 163 11.32 -10.47 6.70
CA ASP A 163 12.19 -11.51 6.15
C ASP A 163 11.62 -12.12 4.86
N GLN A 164 10.33 -12.41 4.83
CA GLN A 164 9.66 -12.92 3.64
C GLN A 164 9.67 -11.93 2.48
N PHE A 165 9.40 -10.64 2.76
CA PHE A 165 9.47 -9.59 1.76
C PHE A 165 10.88 -9.47 1.15
N LEU A 166 11.92 -9.47 2.00
CA LEU A 166 13.30 -9.40 1.56
C LEU A 166 13.72 -10.65 0.77
N SER A 167 13.28 -11.84 1.18
CA SER A 167 13.62 -13.11 0.52
C SER A 167 13.09 -13.21 -0.91
N VAL A 168 11.96 -12.54 -1.22
CA VAL A 168 11.40 -12.53 -2.58
C VAL A 168 11.87 -11.32 -3.41
N GLY A 169 12.81 -10.51 -2.88
CA GLY A 169 13.38 -9.34 -3.54
C GLY A 169 12.46 -8.11 -3.56
N GLY A 170 11.45 -8.06 -2.69
CA GLY A 170 10.57 -6.90 -2.53
C GLY A 170 9.79 -6.51 -3.79
N PHE A 171 9.46 -5.23 -3.88
CA PHE A 171 8.87 -4.63 -5.08
C PHE A 171 9.89 -4.54 -6.23
N ASP A 172 9.42 -4.66 -7.48
CA ASP A 172 10.25 -4.40 -8.65
C ASP A 172 10.37 -2.89 -8.89
N PRO A 173 11.55 -2.28 -8.75
CA PRO A 173 11.73 -0.84 -8.97
C PRO A 173 11.46 -0.41 -10.43
N GLY A 174 11.55 -1.35 -11.39
CA GLY A 174 11.23 -1.11 -12.81
C GLY A 174 9.75 -1.11 -13.11
N SER A 175 8.89 -1.52 -12.17
CA SER A 175 7.44 -1.52 -12.36
C SER A 175 6.86 -0.16 -12.01
N ALA A 176 6.26 0.51 -13.01
CA ALA A 176 5.63 1.82 -12.79
C ALA A 176 4.24 1.72 -12.15
N VAL A 177 3.56 0.59 -12.31
CA VAL A 177 2.20 0.32 -11.80
C VAL A 177 2.00 -1.18 -11.60
N MET A 178 1.06 -1.58 -10.74
CA MET A 178 0.70 -2.96 -10.40
C MET A 178 1.81 -3.73 -9.65
N GLU A 179 2.77 -3.04 -9.07
CA GLU A 179 3.85 -3.61 -8.26
C GLU A 179 3.33 -4.38 -7.05
N GLU A 180 2.21 -3.94 -6.46
CA GLU A 180 1.57 -4.61 -5.34
C GLU A 180 0.97 -5.97 -5.75
N ALA A 181 0.36 -6.03 -6.94
CA ALA A 181 -0.15 -7.28 -7.48
C ALA A 181 0.97 -8.27 -7.80
N ASP A 182 2.12 -7.78 -8.30
CA ASP A 182 3.31 -8.59 -8.50
C ASP A 182 3.86 -9.12 -7.17
N LEU A 183 3.87 -8.31 -6.11
CA LEU A 183 4.27 -8.75 -4.77
C LEU A 183 3.35 -9.86 -4.23
N CYS A 184 2.03 -9.75 -4.45
CA CYS A 184 1.09 -10.81 -4.08
C CYS A 184 1.46 -12.15 -4.74
N ILE A 185 1.91 -12.12 -5.99
CA ILE A 185 2.35 -13.31 -6.72
C ILE A 185 3.70 -13.83 -6.20
N LYS A 186 4.67 -12.94 -5.94
CA LYS A 186 5.99 -13.31 -5.39
C LYS A 186 5.87 -13.99 -4.03
N LEU A 187 4.96 -13.52 -3.17
CA LEU A 187 4.74 -14.08 -1.83
C LEU A 187 3.83 -15.33 -1.83
N ALA A 188 3.16 -15.66 -2.93
CA ALA A 188 2.25 -16.79 -3.03
C ALA A 188 2.87 -18.17 -2.67
N PRO A 189 4.16 -18.47 -2.93
CA PRO A 189 4.80 -19.71 -2.46
C PRO A 189 4.93 -19.79 -0.94
N LEU A 190 5.00 -18.64 -0.24
CA LEU A 190 5.21 -18.56 1.21
C LEU A 190 3.90 -18.59 2.01
N GLY A 191 2.76 -18.37 1.36
CA GLY A 191 1.46 -18.43 2.02
C GLY A 191 0.36 -17.71 1.24
N ARG A 192 -0.82 -17.64 1.87
CA ARG A 192 -1.99 -16.99 1.29
C ARG A 192 -2.01 -15.49 1.56
N THR A 193 -2.82 -14.78 0.77
CA THR A 193 -3.11 -13.36 0.98
C THR A 193 -4.42 -13.21 1.78
N ARG A 194 -4.41 -12.38 2.82
CA ARG A 194 -5.57 -12.08 3.67
C ARG A 194 -6.02 -10.64 3.50
N LEU A 195 -7.20 -10.44 2.88
CA LEU A 195 -7.90 -9.16 2.99
C LEU A 195 -8.65 -9.16 4.33
N VAL A 196 -8.28 -8.26 5.25
CA VAL A 196 -8.91 -8.20 6.56
C VAL A 196 -10.22 -7.42 6.51
N ASN A 197 -11.20 -7.83 7.31
CA ASN A 197 -12.48 -7.13 7.44
C ASN A 197 -12.33 -5.93 8.41
N ARG A 198 -11.43 -5.00 8.05
CA ARG A 198 -11.20 -3.74 8.75
C ARG A 198 -10.97 -2.67 7.70
N VAL A 199 -11.76 -1.61 7.77
CA VAL A 199 -11.72 -0.52 6.79
C VAL A 199 -10.54 0.40 7.08
N ILE A 200 -9.90 0.86 5.98
CA ILE A 200 -8.93 1.94 5.98
C ILE A 200 -9.41 3.01 5.00
N LEU A 201 -9.34 4.27 5.41
CA LEU A 201 -9.74 5.37 4.54
C LEU A 201 -8.54 5.83 3.72
N THR A 202 -8.70 5.94 2.42
CA THR A 202 -7.66 6.43 1.51
C THR A 202 -8.17 7.56 0.63
N SER A 203 -7.27 8.43 0.18
CA SER A 203 -7.64 9.61 -0.61
C SER A 203 -8.25 9.23 -1.96
N ASP A 204 -9.28 9.95 -2.35
CA ASP A 204 -9.89 9.87 -3.67
C ASP A 204 -9.27 10.82 -4.70
N ARG A 205 -8.11 11.48 -4.42
CA ARG A 205 -7.47 12.51 -5.26
C ARG A 205 -7.48 12.16 -6.75
N ARG A 206 -7.08 10.93 -7.11
CA ARG A 206 -7.06 10.48 -8.50
C ARG A 206 -8.46 10.38 -9.11
N VAL A 207 -9.41 9.83 -8.35
CA VAL A 207 -10.80 9.69 -8.80
C VAL A 207 -11.45 11.07 -8.94
N ALA A 208 -11.14 11.99 -8.03
CA ALA A 208 -11.60 13.37 -8.09
C ALA A 208 -11.05 14.09 -9.35
N ALA A 209 -9.74 13.92 -9.64
CA ALA A 209 -9.09 14.56 -10.78
C ALA A 209 -9.53 13.99 -12.14
N TRP A 210 -9.73 12.67 -12.23
CA TRP A 210 -10.05 12.02 -13.51
C TRP A 210 -11.54 11.89 -13.79
N GLY A 211 -12.36 11.98 -12.76
CA GLY A 211 -13.76 11.56 -12.78
C GLY A 211 -13.93 10.06 -12.56
N GLU A 212 -15.02 9.67 -11.89
CA GLU A 212 -15.23 8.30 -11.39
C GLU A 212 -15.26 7.23 -12.49
N TRP A 213 -15.97 7.49 -13.58
CA TRP A 213 -16.08 6.56 -14.71
C TRP A 213 -14.73 6.36 -15.43
N ARG A 214 -14.01 7.46 -15.67
CA ARG A 214 -12.70 7.42 -16.33
C ARG A 214 -11.67 6.72 -15.44
N ALA A 215 -11.68 6.97 -14.12
CA ALA A 215 -10.80 6.31 -13.18
C ALA A 215 -11.01 4.79 -13.18
N ASN A 216 -12.27 4.32 -13.07
CA ASN A 216 -12.59 2.90 -13.11
C ASN A 216 -12.21 2.25 -14.44
N TRP A 217 -12.38 2.95 -15.58
CA TRP A 217 -11.94 2.47 -16.89
C TRP A 217 -10.43 2.33 -17.00
N ILE A 218 -9.66 3.31 -16.47
CA ILE A 218 -8.20 3.24 -16.41
C ILE A 218 -7.77 2.05 -15.55
N TYR A 219 -8.33 1.90 -14.34
CA TYR A 219 -8.02 0.79 -13.45
C TYR A 219 -8.31 -0.58 -14.08
N LEU A 220 -9.45 -0.72 -14.75
CA LEU A 220 -9.82 -1.94 -15.45
C LEU A 220 -8.84 -2.26 -16.60
N THR A 221 -8.57 -1.29 -17.46
CA THR A 221 -7.71 -1.50 -18.65
C THR A 221 -6.25 -1.74 -18.27
N VAL A 222 -5.71 -1.04 -17.27
CA VAL A 222 -4.37 -1.27 -16.75
C VAL A 222 -4.26 -2.66 -16.11
N GLY A 223 -5.23 -3.04 -15.28
CA GLY A 223 -5.28 -4.37 -14.67
C GLY A 223 -5.37 -5.50 -15.69
N LEU A 224 -6.21 -5.35 -16.72
CA LEU A 224 -6.35 -6.33 -17.80
C LEU A 224 -5.05 -6.48 -18.60
N ARG A 225 -4.43 -5.38 -19.01
CA ARG A 225 -3.14 -5.44 -19.75
C ARG A 225 -2.03 -6.09 -18.92
N TRP A 226 -1.95 -5.74 -17.63
CA TRP A 226 -1.01 -6.40 -16.71
C TRP A 226 -1.26 -7.90 -16.62
N ALA A 227 -2.52 -8.32 -16.47
CA ALA A 227 -2.91 -9.72 -16.37
C ALA A 227 -2.57 -10.54 -17.64
N LEU A 228 -2.66 -9.90 -18.81
CA LEU A 228 -2.30 -10.47 -20.13
C LEU A 228 -0.79 -10.38 -20.44
N GLY A 229 0.04 -9.88 -19.51
CA GLY A 229 1.49 -9.74 -19.72
C GLY A 229 1.89 -8.56 -20.62
N LEU A 230 0.96 -7.68 -20.98
CA LEU A 230 1.20 -6.50 -21.84
C LEU A 230 1.75 -5.34 -20.99
N ARG A 231 2.93 -5.53 -20.38
CA ARG A 231 3.50 -4.61 -19.39
C ARG A 231 4.12 -3.35 -19.97
N LYS A 232 4.48 -3.35 -21.26
CA LYS A 232 5.10 -2.19 -21.93
C LYS A 232 4.15 -0.98 -21.88
N ARG A 233 4.68 0.16 -21.44
CA ARG A 233 3.96 1.46 -21.36
C ARG A 233 2.70 1.45 -20.46
N LEU A 234 2.64 0.61 -19.45
CA LEU A 234 1.54 0.69 -18.46
C LEU A 234 1.56 2.04 -17.72
N GLY A 235 2.74 2.54 -17.38
CA GLY A 235 2.93 3.84 -16.73
C GLY A 235 2.41 5.02 -17.55
N ASP A 236 2.59 5.00 -18.88
CA ASP A 236 2.13 6.08 -19.76
C ASP A 236 0.60 6.26 -19.75
N ARG A 237 -0.13 5.21 -19.38
CA ARG A 237 -1.59 5.20 -19.31
C ARG A 237 -2.13 5.49 -17.90
N TYR A 238 -1.24 5.69 -16.97
CA TYR A 238 -1.57 5.96 -15.55
C TYR A 238 -1.10 7.37 -15.20
N PRO A 239 -1.90 8.41 -15.52
CA PRO A 239 -1.49 9.80 -15.30
C PRO A 239 -1.16 10.05 -13.82
N HIS A 240 -0.04 10.73 -13.59
CA HIS A 240 0.30 11.17 -12.24
C HIS A 240 -0.67 12.27 -11.79
N VAL A 241 -1.28 12.08 -10.61
CA VAL A 241 -2.05 13.08 -9.89
C VAL A 241 -1.34 13.30 -8.56
N ARG A 242 -0.89 14.52 -8.36
CA ARG A 242 -0.26 15.00 -7.13
C ARG A 242 -1.24 15.88 -6.36
#